data_7f8c2623bd82e9e6d378a742f5577011
#
_entry.id   7f8c2623bd82e9e6d378a742f5577011
#
_cell.length_a   1.000
_cell.length_b   1.000
_cell.length_c   1.000
_cell.angle_alpha   90.00
_cell.angle_beta   90.00
_cell.angle_gamma   90.00
#
_symmetry.space_group_name_H-M   'P 1'
#
loop_
_entity.id
_entity.type
_entity.pdbx_description
1 polymer ?
#
loop_
_entity_poly.entity_id
_entity_poly.type
_entity_poly.pdbx_seq_one_letter_code
_entity_poly.pdbx_strand_id
1 'polypeptide(L)'
;MKVKILLNGTMREAEISSDQLLIDFVRDHGCYSVKRGCETSNCGLCTVFVDDKPVLSCSMLTARVDGCKVDTLEGLQEEAKEFGAFVADQGAEQCGFCNPGMIMNAIAMFRENPEPTREEIKAYLAEIFADVPDMKDSFVQWKHLSNTERKEKDHESSRTTDKKKRCNGTGDRKTGIHG
;
A
#
# COMPACT_ATOMS: atom_id res chain seq x y z
N MET A 1 -26.96 14.49 -8.20
CA MET A 1 -27.21 14.13 -6.79
C MET A 1 -26.04 14.60 -5.94
N LYS A 2 -26.25 14.88 -4.64
CA LYS A 2 -25.14 15.27 -3.75
C LYS A 2 -24.55 14.01 -3.10
N VAL A 3 -23.23 13.96 -3.01
CA VAL A 3 -22.47 12.90 -2.34
C VAL A 3 -21.48 13.51 -1.36
N LYS A 4 -21.12 12.73 -0.33
CA LYS A 4 -20.09 13.06 0.67
C LYS A 4 -19.13 11.89 0.75
N ILE A 5 -17.88 12.11 0.39
CA ILE A 5 -16.85 11.06 0.34
C ILE A 5 -15.64 11.53 1.16
N LEU A 6 -15.14 10.68 2.04
CA LEU A 6 -13.88 10.91 2.75
C LEU A 6 -12.71 10.50 1.82
N LEU A 7 -12.26 11.45 1.00
CA LEU A 7 -11.18 11.20 0.02
C LEU A 7 -9.82 11.55 0.63
N ASN A 8 -8.95 10.56 0.75
CA ASN A 8 -7.60 10.70 1.32
C ASN A 8 -7.61 11.47 2.66
N GLY A 9 -8.51 11.09 3.56
CA GLY A 9 -8.68 11.72 4.86
C GLY A 9 -9.35 13.10 4.86
N THR A 10 -9.75 13.62 3.69
CA THR A 10 -10.43 14.92 3.57
C THR A 10 -11.87 14.72 3.08
N MET A 11 -12.84 15.26 3.82
CA MET A 11 -14.24 15.19 3.41
C MET A 11 -14.47 16.05 2.15
N ARG A 12 -15.01 15.41 1.11
CA ARG A 12 -15.42 16.06 -0.15
C ARG A 12 -16.92 15.96 -0.31
N GLU A 13 -17.56 17.11 -0.48
CA GLU A 13 -18.97 17.19 -0.85
C GLU A 13 -19.05 17.72 -2.27
N ALA A 14 -19.78 17.01 -3.12
CA ALA A 14 -19.94 17.41 -4.51
C ALA A 14 -21.33 17.07 -5.04
N GLU A 15 -21.76 17.81 -6.04
CA GLU A 15 -22.92 17.48 -6.85
C GLU A 15 -22.44 16.71 -8.10
N ILE A 16 -22.94 15.50 -8.26
CA ILE A 16 -22.53 14.57 -9.31
C ILE A 16 -23.69 14.20 -10.24
N SER A 17 -23.38 13.80 -11.46
CA SER A 17 -24.33 13.11 -12.32
C SER A 17 -24.56 11.67 -11.84
N SER A 18 -25.70 11.07 -12.17
CA SER A 18 -26.04 9.71 -11.73
C SER A 18 -25.14 8.62 -12.32
N ASP A 19 -24.48 8.91 -13.42
CA ASP A 19 -23.63 8.02 -14.21
C ASP A 19 -22.13 8.32 -14.02
N GLN A 20 -21.77 9.31 -13.16
CA GLN A 20 -20.36 9.65 -12.94
C GLN A 20 -19.61 8.47 -12.33
N LEU A 21 -18.52 8.08 -12.99
CA LEU A 21 -17.62 7.03 -12.50
C LEU A 21 -16.70 7.56 -11.40
N LEU A 22 -16.35 6.69 -10.46
CA LEU A 22 -15.48 7.03 -9.34
C LEU A 22 -14.10 7.52 -9.82
N ILE A 23 -13.59 6.97 -10.91
CA ILE A 23 -12.31 7.40 -11.50
C ILE A 23 -12.35 8.88 -11.89
N ASP A 24 -13.44 9.36 -12.46
CA ASP A 24 -13.57 10.77 -12.86
C ASP A 24 -13.68 11.65 -11.64
N PHE A 25 -14.50 11.26 -10.65
CA PHE A 25 -14.62 11.97 -9.39
C PHE A 25 -13.28 12.17 -8.69
N VAL A 26 -12.49 11.11 -8.49
CA VAL A 26 -11.21 11.23 -7.77
C VAL A 26 -10.20 12.06 -8.57
N ARG A 27 -10.20 11.98 -9.89
CA ARG A 27 -9.33 12.79 -10.76
C ARG A 27 -9.73 14.27 -10.76
N ASP A 28 -11.01 14.59 -10.76
CA ASP A 28 -11.54 15.97 -10.63
C ASP A 28 -11.14 16.60 -9.28
N HIS A 29 -10.84 15.76 -8.27
CA HIS A 29 -10.36 16.19 -6.95
C HIS A 29 -8.84 16.07 -6.79
N GLY A 30 -8.08 15.95 -7.90
CA GLY A 30 -6.62 16.04 -7.90
C GLY A 30 -5.88 14.71 -7.71
N CYS A 31 -6.59 13.57 -7.67
CA CYS A 31 -5.95 12.24 -7.55
C CYS A 31 -5.50 11.73 -8.92
N TYR A 32 -4.41 12.27 -9.43
CA TYR A 32 -3.89 11.96 -10.76
C TYR A 32 -3.09 10.66 -10.84
N SER A 33 -2.77 10.05 -9.71
CA SER A 33 -2.20 8.69 -9.65
C SER A 33 -3.16 7.64 -10.22
N VAL A 34 -4.48 7.87 -10.10
CA VAL A 34 -5.52 7.00 -10.63
C VAL A 34 -5.66 7.21 -12.14
N LYS A 35 -5.35 6.17 -12.93
CA LYS A 35 -5.22 6.29 -14.39
C LYS A 35 -6.17 5.38 -15.16
N ARG A 36 -6.58 5.85 -16.35
CA ARG A 36 -7.26 5.02 -17.35
C ARG A 36 -6.21 4.36 -18.25
N GLY A 37 -5.95 3.08 -18.06
CA GLY A 37 -5.06 2.31 -18.93
C GLY A 37 -5.83 1.43 -19.91
N CYS A 38 -7.01 0.99 -19.52
CA CYS A 38 -7.98 0.29 -20.35
C CYS A 38 -9.40 0.83 -20.07
N GLU A 39 -10.38 0.41 -20.85
CA GLU A 39 -11.79 0.71 -20.58
C GLU A 39 -12.61 -0.58 -20.41
N THR A 40 -11.91 -1.66 -20.08
CA THR A 40 -12.47 -3.01 -19.97
C THR A 40 -12.40 -3.57 -18.55
N SER A 41 -12.05 -2.74 -17.56
CA SER A 41 -11.91 -3.12 -16.13
C SER A 41 -10.93 -4.28 -15.90
N ASN A 42 -9.81 -4.30 -16.64
CA ASN A 42 -8.84 -5.39 -16.62
C ASN A 42 -7.46 -4.99 -16.12
N CYS A 43 -6.96 -3.77 -16.44
CA CYS A 43 -5.54 -3.43 -16.25
C CYS A 43 -5.14 -3.07 -14.81
N GLY A 44 -6.07 -2.83 -13.88
CA GLY A 44 -5.77 -2.46 -12.50
C GLY A 44 -5.20 -1.05 -12.26
N LEU A 45 -4.95 -0.24 -13.31
CA LEU A 45 -4.35 1.10 -13.17
C LEU A 45 -5.25 2.12 -12.47
N CYS A 46 -6.54 1.83 -12.37
CA CYS A 46 -7.54 2.65 -11.72
C CYS A 46 -7.91 2.15 -10.31
N THR A 47 -7.12 1.24 -9.73
CA THR A 47 -7.39 0.70 -8.41
C THR A 47 -7.33 1.79 -7.34
N VAL A 48 -8.37 1.85 -6.51
CA VAL A 48 -8.49 2.67 -5.31
C VAL A 48 -8.99 1.80 -4.16
N PHE A 49 -8.84 2.24 -2.92
CA PHE A 49 -9.49 1.58 -1.79
C PHE A 49 -10.80 2.27 -1.46
N VAL A 50 -11.86 1.50 -1.30
CA VAL A 50 -13.14 1.93 -0.73
C VAL A 50 -13.37 1.14 0.55
N ASP A 51 -13.41 1.83 1.69
CA ASP A 51 -13.47 1.20 3.02
C ASP A 51 -12.44 0.07 3.17
N ASP A 52 -11.19 0.39 2.81
CA ASP A 52 -10.01 -0.49 2.83
C ASP A 52 -10.05 -1.70 1.86
N LYS A 53 -11.04 -1.78 0.96
CA LYS A 53 -11.14 -2.82 -0.06
C LYS A 53 -10.72 -2.30 -1.43
N PRO A 54 -9.86 -3.02 -2.17
CA PRO A 54 -9.47 -2.60 -3.51
C PRO A 54 -10.63 -2.74 -4.50
N VAL A 55 -10.85 -1.69 -5.27
CA VAL A 55 -11.88 -1.65 -6.32
C VAL A 55 -11.35 -0.96 -7.57
N LEU A 56 -11.86 -1.35 -8.72
CA LEU A 56 -11.58 -0.69 -9.99
C LEU A 56 -12.49 0.53 -10.16
N SER A 57 -11.96 1.72 -9.97
CA SER A 57 -12.75 2.96 -10.02
C SER A 57 -13.35 3.28 -11.40
N CYS A 58 -12.80 2.71 -12.48
CA CYS A 58 -13.34 2.87 -13.84
C CYS A 58 -14.66 2.12 -14.08
N SER A 59 -15.04 1.18 -13.21
CA SER A 59 -16.28 0.42 -13.29
C SER A 59 -17.21 0.65 -12.08
N MET A 60 -16.85 1.59 -11.20
CA MET A 60 -17.62 1.94 -10.00
C MET A 60 -18.31 3.28 -10.19
N LEU A 61 -19.62 3.33 -9.95
CA LEU A 61 -20.36 4.59 -9.90
C LEU A 61 -20.03 5.35 -8.61
N THR A 62 -19.76 6.65 -8.72
CA THR A 62 -19.50 7.52 -7.56
C THR A 62 -20.63 7.51 -6.55
N ALA A 63 -21.87 7.41 -7.02
CA ALA A 63 -23.04 7.33 -6.18
C ALA A 63 -23.06 6.15 -5.19
N ARG A 64 -22.33 5.06 -5.50
CA ARG A 64 -22.28 3.86 -4.65
C ARG A 64 -21.33 4.01 -3.46
N VAL A 65 -20.46 5.01 -3.50
CA VAL A 65 -19.46 5.26 -2.45
C VAL A 65 -19.80 6.51 -1.63
N ASP A 66 -21.05 6.96 -1.69
CA ASP A 66 -21.54 8.03 -0.81
C ASP A 66 -21.43 7.61 0.66
N GLY A 67 -20.81 8.45 1.49
CA GLY A 67 -20.51 8.17 2.89
C GLY A 67 -19.30 7.29 3.15
N CYS A 68 -18.66 6.72 2.11
CA CYS A 68 -17.50 5.84 2.25
C CYS A 68 -16.17 6.61 2.36
N LYS A 69 -15.17 5.93 2.88
CA LYS A 69 -13.76 6.31 2.80
C LYS A 69 -13.19 5.84 1.46
N VAL A 70 -12.53 6.75 0.74
CA VAL A 70 -11.85 6.45 -0.51
C VAL A 70 -10.38 6.87 -0.38
N ASP A 71 -9.46 5.91 -0.52
CA ASP A 71 -8.03 6.19 -0.54
C ASP A 71 -7.45 5.90 -1.91
N THR A 72 -6.63 6.83 -2.38
CA THR A 72 -5.80 6.72 -3.56
C THR A 72 -4.33 6.74 -3.14
N LEU A 73 -3.39 6.58 -4.08
CA LEU A 73 -1.97 6.62 -3.76
C LEU A 73 -1.54 7.94 -3.10
N GLU A 74 -2.22 9.04 -3.41
CA GLU A 74 -1.98 10.34 -2.76
C GLU A 74 -2.22 10.31 -1.25
N GLY A 75 -3.13 9.48 -0.78
CA GLY A 75 -3.43 9.27 0.64
C GLY A 75 -2.56 8.23 1.33
N LEU A 76 -1.81 7.42 0.58
CA LEU A 76 -1.04 6.27 1.08
C LEU A 76 0.48 6.44 0.88
N GLN A 77 0.97 7.68 0.83
CA GLN A 77 2.37 7.98 0.50
C GLN A 77 3.37 7.30 1.44
N GLU A 78 3.09 7.24 2.73
CA GLU A 78 4.01 6.61 3.70
C GLU A 78 4.07 5.09 3.51
N GLU A 79 2.93 4.44 3.26
CA GLU A 79 2.86 3.00 3.01
C GLU A 79 3.50 2.62 1.66
N ALA A 80 3.35 3.51 0.67
CA ALA A 80 3.88 3.31 -0.68
C ALA A 80 5.39 3.59 -0.80
N LYS A 81 5.97 4.36 0.13
CA LYS A 81 7.32 4.92 0.02
C LYS A 81 8.41 3.87 -0.13
N GLU A 82 8.40 2.87 0.73
CA GLU A 82 9.44 1.81 0.72
C GLU A 82 9.38 1.02 -0.58
N PHE A 83 8.18 0.66 -1.01
CA PHE A 83 7.98 -0.08 -2.24
C PHE A 83 8.30 0.74 -3.49
N GLY A 84 7.89 2.01 -3.53
CA GLY A 84 8.20 2.91 -4.63
C GLY A 84 9.71 3.14 -4.79
N ALA A 85 10.44 3.33 -3.69
CA ALA A 85 11.89 3.45 -3.69
C ALA A 85 12.57 2.19 -4.21
N PHE A 86 12.10 1.02 -3.79
CA PHE A 86 12.63 -0.25 -4.27
C PHE A 86 12.45 -0.43 -5.79
N VAL A 87 11.25 -0.16 -6.32
CA VAL A 87 10.99 -0.26 -7.76
C VAL A 87 11.89 0.66 -8.58
N ALA A 88 12.11 1.89 -8.08
CA ALA A 88 13.03 2.84 -8.70
C ALA A 88 14.48 2.33 -8.72
N ASP A 89 14.94 1.76 -7.61
CA ASP A 89 16.30 1.21 -7.47
C ASP A 89 16.58 0.02 -8.41
N GLN A 90 15.57 -0.78 -8.71
CA GLN A 90 15.72 -1.93 -9.62
C GLN A 90 15.80 -1.52 -11.10
N GLY A 91 15.57 -0.26 -11.44
CA GLY A 91 15.52 0.20 -12.83
C GLY A 91 14.41 -0.46 -13.66
N ALA A 92 13.41 -1.02 -13.00
CA ALA A 92 12.28 -1.69 -13.65
C ALA A 92 11.27 -0.68 -14.26
N GLU A 93 11.56 0.60 -14.15
CA GLU A 93 10.72 1.68 -14.66
C GLU A 93 11.12 2.09 -16.07
N GLN A 94 10.12 2.30 -16.91
CA GLN A 94 10.31 2.97 -18.20
C GLN A 94 9.65 4.36 -18.13
N CYS A 95 8.38 4.47 -18.55
CA CYS A 95 7.66 5.75 -18.51
C CYS A 95 6.96 6.05 -17.18
N GLY A 96 6.90 5.09 -16.24
CA GLY A 96 6.29 5.23 -14.92
C GLY A 96 4.76 5.33 -14.92
N PHE A 97 4.09 5.24 -16.07
CA PHE A 97 2.64 5.41 -16.17
C PHE A 97 1.85 4.38 -15.35
N CYS A 98 2.32 3.13 -15.30
CA CYS A 98 1.67 2.04 -14.57
C CYS A 98 2.04 1.97 -13.08
N ASN A 99 3.13 2.61 -12.65
CA ASN A 99 3.66 2.50 -11.29
C ASN A 99 2.62 2.78 -10.20
N PRO A 100 1.83 3.87 -10.26
CA PRO A 100 0.85 4.15 -9.20
C PRO A 100 -0.18 3.03 -9.03
N GLY A 101 -0.72 2.52 -10.12
CA GLY A 101 -1.68 1.42 -10.09
C GLY A 101 -1.04 0.13 -9.58
N MET A 102 0.21 -0.14 -9.96
CA MET A 102 0.95 -1.29 -9.48
C MET A 102 1.18 -1.22 -7.97
N ILE A 103 1.60 -0.08 -7.44
CA ILE A 103 1.79 0.13 -6.00
C ILE A 103 0.48 -0.09 -5.25
N MET A 104 -0.64 0.44 -5.74
CA MET A 104 -1.96 0.24 -5.13
C MET A 104 -2.36 -1.23 -5.06
N ASN A 105 -2.12 -1.99 -6.13
CA ASN A 105 -2.42 -3.42 -6.16
C ASN A 105 -1.45 -4.24 -5.27
N ALA A 106 -0.20 -3.81 -5.16
CA ALA A 106 0.75 -4.38 -4.21
C ALA A 106 0.28 -4.23 -2.78
N ILE A 107 -0.07 -3.01 -2.40
CA ILE A 107 -0.60 -2.72 -1.07
C ILE A 107 -1.84 -3.58 -0.81
N ALA A 108 -2.75 -3.70 -1.79
CA ALA A 108 -3.94 -4.55 -1.67
C ALA A 108 -3.58 -6.01 -1.39
N MET A 109 -2.67 -6.57 -2.17
CA MET A 109 -2.21 -7.94 -2.02
C MET A 109 -1.57 -8.19 -0.64
N PHE A 110 -0.69 -7.29 -0.17
CA PHE A 110 -0.03 -7.44 1.12
C PHE A 110 -0.95 -7.20 2.33
N ARG A 111 -2.00 -6.39 2.18
CA ARG A 111 -3.04 -6.26 3.21
C ARG A 111 -3.89 -7.52 3.32
N GLU A 112 -4.17 -8.19 2.20
CA GLU A 112 -4.93 -9.43 2.16
C GLU A 112 -4.10 -10.63 2.62
N ASN A 113 -2.87 -10.75 2.11
CA ASN A 113 -1.91 -11.80 2.48
C ASN A 113 -0.55 -11.16 2.78
N PRO A 114 -0.18 -10.98 4.06
CA PRO A 114 1.10 -10.36 4.45
C PRO A 114 2.33 -11.18 4.03
N GLU A 115 2.18 -12.47 3.80
CA GLU A 115 3.28 -13.37 3.42
C GLU A 115 2.95 -14.20 2.16
N PRO A 116 2.67 -13.56 1.00
CA PRO A 116 2.34 -14.29 -0.20
C PRO A 116 3.56 -15.07 -0.72
N THR A 117 3.35 -16.24 -1.27
CA THR A 117 4.40 -16.99 -1.98
C THR A 117 4.77 -16.29 -3.30
N ARG A 118 5.91 -16.71 -3.90
CA ARG A 118 6.31 -16.19 -5.22
C ARG A 118 5.25 -16.46 -6.29
N GLU A 119 4.64 -17.63 -6.23
CA GLU A 119 3.60 -18.07 -7.15
C GLU A 119 2.32 -17.25 -7.00
N GLU A 120 1.91 -16.96 -5.77
CA GLU A 120 0.76 -16.11 -5.47
C GLU A 120 0.98 -14.67 -5.94
N ILE A 121 2.17 -14.11 -5.72
CA ILE A 121 2.53 -12.78 -6.24
C ILE A 121 2.41 -12.76 -7.77
N LYS A 122 3.01 -13.75 -8.44
CA LYS A 122 2.97 -13.83 -9.90
C LYS A 122 1.55 -14.01 -10.43
N ALA A 123 0.74 -14.83 -9.79
CA ALA A 123 -0.65 -15.04 -10.16
C ALA A 123 -1.49 -13.75 -9.99
N TYR A 124 -1.37 -13.10 -8.83
CA TYR A 124 -2.10 -11.85 -8.54
C TYR A 124 -1.77 -10.73 -9.56
N LEU A 125 -0.48 -10.56 -9.86
CA LEU A 125 -0.03 -9.53 -10.78
C LEU A 125 -0.21 -9.90 -12.27
N ALA A 126 -0.36 -11.19 -12.60
CA ALA A 126 -0.56 -11.63 -13.97
C ALA A 126 -1.88 -11.13 -14.56
N GLU A 127 -2.91 -11.04 -13.75
CA GLU A 127 -4.23 -10.56 -14.16
C GLU A 127 -4.27 -9.03 -14.37
N ILE A 128 -3.38 -8.31 -13.66
CA ILE A 128 -3.41 -6.85 -13.61
C ILE A 128 -2.44 -6.22 -14.63
N PHE A 129 -1.27 -6.82 -14.83
CA PHE A 129 -0.19 -6.28 -15.65
C PHE A 129 0.41 -7.38 -16.55
N ALA A 130 -0.36 -7.83 -17.53
CA ALA A 130 0.05 -8.95 -18.39
C ALA A 130 1.40 -8.73 -19.11
N ASP A 131 1.77 -7.48 -19.41
CA ASP A 131 2.89 -7.15 -20.30
C ASP A 131 4.15 -6.59 -19.61
N VAL A 132 4.31 -6.70 -18.28
CA VAL A 132 5.50 -6.18 -17.58
C VAL A 132 6.18 -7.28 -16.75
N PRO A 133 6.86 -8.24 -17.37
CA PRO A 133 7.48 -9.37 -16.67
C PRO A 133 8.54 -8.94 -15.66
N ASP A 134 9.35 -7.92 -15.95
CA ASP A 134 10.45 -7.46 -15.08
C ASP A 134 9.94 -6.88 -13.74
N MET A 135 8.78 -6.23 -13.76
CA MET A 135 8.18 -5.68 -12.54
C MET A 135 7.68 -6.78 -11.60
N LYS A 136 7.24 -7.94 -12.11
CA LYS A 136 6.77 -9.08 -11.29
C LYS A 136 7.91 -9.71 -10.50
N ASP A 137 9.08 -9.84 -11.11
CA ASP A 137 10.26 -10.37 -10.43
C ASP A 137 10.82 -9.37 -9.41
N SER A 138 10.76 -8.07 -9.68
CA SER A 138 11.09 -7.02 -8.71
C SER A 138 10.22 -7.08 -7.46
N PHE A 139 8.92 -7.38 -7.59
CA PHE A 139 8.01 -7.59 -6.46
C PHE A 139 8.41 -8.73 -5.55
N VAL A 140 8.76 -9.85 -6.16
CA VAL A 140 9.22 -11.03 -5.42
C VAL A 140 10.50 -10.73 -4.66
N GLN A 141 11.41 -9.99 -5.28
CA GLN A 141 12.68 -9.60 -4.67
C GLN A 141 12.50 -8.61 -3.52
N TRP A 142 11.63 -7.60 -3.68
CA TRP A 142 11.30 -6.66 -2.61
C TRP A 142 10.78 -7.36 -1.34
N LYS A 143 9.90 -8.32 -1.50
CA LYS A 143 9.40 -9.11 -0.37
C LYS A 143 10.52 -9.82 0.39
N HIS A 144 11.46 -10.43 -0.31
CA HIS A 144 12.57 -11.11 0.33
C HIS A 144 13.45 -10.14 1.13
N LEU A 145 13.73 -8.95 0.60
CA LEU A 145 14.55 -7.95 1.26
C LEU A 145 13.81 -7.34 2.47
N SER A 146 12.55 -6.96 2.32
CA SER A 146 11.75 -6.38 3.41
C SER A 146 11.58 -7.33 4.59
N ASN A 147 11.43 -8.62 4.35
CA ASN A 147 11.37 -9.63 5.40
C ASN A 147 12.74 -9.83 6.11
N THR A 148 13.85 -9.70 5.38
CA THR A 148 15.19 -9.81 5.95
C THR A 148 15.48 -8.60 6.85
N GLU A 149 15.20 -7.39 6.40
CA GLU A 149 15.39 -6.17 7.17
C GLU A 149 14.47 -6.09 8.40
N ARG A 150 13.22 -6.56 8.31
CA ARG A 150 12.31 -6.67 9.46
C ARG A 150 12.86 -7.63 10.51
N LYS A 151 13.35 -8.80 10.10
CA LYS A 151 13.96 -9.78 11.01
C LYS A 151 15.23 -9.25 11.67
N GLU A 152 16.04 -8.47 10.97
CA GLU A 152 17.22 -7.82 11.52
C GLU A 152 16.85 -6.73 12.53
N LYS A 153 15.87 -5.88 12.23
CA LYS A 153 15.36 -4.84 13.17
C LYS A 153 14.74 -5.46 14.43
N ASP A 154 13.97 -6.54 14.30
CA ASP A 154 13.39 -7.26 15.45
C ASP A 154 14.48 -7.93 16.29
N HIS A 155 15.51 -8.48 15.67
CA HIS A 155 16.65 -9.07 16.37
C HIS A 155 17.52 -8.02 17.09
N GLU A 156 17.68 -6.84 16.51
CA GLU A 156 18.40 -5.71 17.12
C GLU A 156 17.61 -5.10 18.28
N SER A 157 16.28 -4.97 18.14
CA SER A 157 15.38 -4.53 19.20
C SER A 157 15.37 -5.50 20.40
N SER A 158 15.40 -6.81 20.14
CA SER A 158 15.47 -7.82 21.20
C SER A 158 16.81 -7.79 21.94
N ARG A 159 17.93 -7.56 21.23
CA ARG A 159 19.27 -7.40 21.84
C ARG A 159 19.38 -6.17 22.73
N THR A 160 18.75 -5.06 22.34
CA THR A 160 18.75 -3.82 23.13
C THR A 160 17.90 -3.93 24.40
N THR A 161 16.78 -4.67 24.34
CA THR A 161 15.93 -4.96 25.52
C THR A 161 16.61 -5.89 26.51
N ASP A 162 17.33 -6.91 26.04
CA ASP A 162 18.10 -7.82 26.91
C ASP A 162 19.31 -7.13 27.57
N LYS A 163 19.97 -6.20 26.85
CA LYS A 163 21.07 -5.40 27.42
C LYS A 163 20.57 -4.45 28.49
N LYS A 164 19.38 -3.88 28.34
CA LYS A 164 18.75 -3.00 29.34
C LYS A 164 18.29 -3.76 30.57
N LYS A 165 17.81 -5.01 30.43
CA LYS A 165 17.50 -5.89 31.58
C LYS A 165 18.73 -6.32 32.37
N ARG A 166 19.87 -6.57 31.71
CA ARG A 166 21.13 -6.92 32.37
C ARG A 166 21.74 -5.74 33.12
N CYS A 167 21.62 -4.52 32.65
CA CYS A 167 22.13 -3.32 33.33
C CYS A 167 21.30 -2.95 34.56
N ASN A 168 20.02 -3.25 34.58
CA ASN A 168 19.15 -2.95 35.73
C ASN A 168 19.12 -4.05 36.81
N GLY A 169 19.78 -5.20 36.60
CA GLY A 169 19.81 -6.35 37.51
C GLY A 169 20.99 -6.39 38.51
N THR A 170 21.89 -5.39 38.49
CA THR A 170 23.11 -5.41 39.34
C THR A 170 23.10 -4.39 40.49
N GLY A 171 21.93 -4.01 41.00
CA GLY A 171 21.80 -3.01 42.08
C GLY A 171 21.07 -3.49 43.30
N ASP A 172 21.42 -4.65 43.88
CA ASP A 172 21.00 -4.94 45.26
C ASP A 172 21.99 -5.89 45.95
N ARG A 173 23.16 -5.40 46.31
CA ARG A 173 24.01 -6.04 47.33
C ARG A 173 23.78 -5.32 48.65
N LYS A 174 22.87 -5.87 49.47
CA LYS A 174 22.74 -5.53 50.85
C LYS A 174 24.04 -5.89 51.60
N THR A 175 24.79 -4.87 51.99
CA THR A 175 25.84 -5.00 52.99
C THR A 175 25.17 -5.07 54.37
N GLY A 176 25.00 -6.29 54.87
CA GLY A 176 24.72 -6.52 56.29
C GLY A 176 26.04 -6.38 57.05
N ILE A 177 26.16 -5.33 57.82
CA ILE A 177 27.20 -5.21 58.87
C ILE A 177 26.51 -5.49 60.18
N HIS A 178 26.91 -6.61 60.82
CA HIS A 178 26.67 -6.85 62.26
C HIS A 178 27.72 -6.10 63.03
N GLY A 179 27.27 -5.35 64.05
CA GLY A 179 27.96 -4.83 65.14
C GLY A 179 27.05 -4.90 66.41
#